data_c6a46ae09555105125e704d4a6fa167c
#
_entry.id   c6a46ae09555105125e704d4a6fa167c
#
_cell.length_a   1.000
_cell.length_b   1.000
_cell.length_c   1.000
_cell.angle_alpha   90.00
_cell.angle_beta   90.00
_cell.angle_gamma   90.00
#
_symmetry.space_group_name_H-M   'P 1'
#
loop_
_entity.id
_entity.type
_entity.pdbx_description
1 polymer ?
#
loop_
_entity_poly.entity_id
_entity_poly.type
_entity_poly.pdbx_seq_one_letter_code
_entity_poly.pdbx_strand_id
1 'polypeptide(L)'
;MMNPIPLLLTIALLLVSETVRANWNQFRGPGGDGNAGTAHLPVAFSDTKNVRWRTAIHDQGHASPVIWGDQIWLTSGNADSSRLFAICVDLSSGKIIHDIEVFSMPVPELQYPNLNSPASPTPYVEDGRVYVHFGSFGTACLDTKTGEKLWERTDLRCDHRVRAASSPIVDEDLLYLTFDGVDVQYFIALNKFTGETVWRQDRSVKKDYAAVLRDQGVRDVDETMKEKPGDNRKSYATPTIIEHAGRRQVISPAAEVTYSYNARTGEELWHVLHPGLGFNVTCRPIYHDGLLYFTTGISKNLFAVNPDGKGNVTETHVQWKVRRGVSHLPSFVIENDLLFMISDQSGLVNCLDAKTGEQIWQERLRAGREHWASPIVAGNKIFFSSKSGEIAVIEAEREYKVLARNKIEGTIHASPAVSGNALIIRSGSHLYHIAQGYETAPQEKRPEEIRKNSLVKQRSNGSHSLLAANAYFLGGKTKKDGKFEATFIIESDGDKSQWPTITLRGDQFRDTCADLEKYHKVTLNLTDQSIKKSK
;
A
#
# COMPACT_ATOMS: atom_id res chain seq x y z
N MET A 1 -34.68 -62.94 -42.86
CA MET A 1 -33.51 -62.09 -42.96
C MET A 1 -33.84 -60.80 -42.18
N MET A 2 -33.33 -60.67 -40.96
CA MET A 2 -33.54 -59.45 -40.09
C MET A 2 -32.35 -58.55 -40.28
N ASN A 3 -32.61 -57.30 -40.69
CA ASN A 3 -31.58 -56.23 -40.76
C ASN A 3 -31.28 -55.72 -39.37
N PRO A 4 -30.02 -55.50 -38.99
CA PRO A 4 -29.69 -54.85 -37.74
C PRO A 4 -29.76 -53.28 -37.86
N ILE A 5 -30.46 -52.64 -36.93
CA ILE A 5 -30.53 -51.22 -36.76
C ILE A 5 -29.23 -50.75 -36.07
N PRO A 6 -28.49 -49.80 -36.61
CA PRO A 6 -27.32 -49.24 -35.90
C PRO A 6 -27.75 -48.33 -34.78
N LEU A 7 -27.30 -48.61 -33.56
CA LEU A 7 -27.44 -47.78 -32.36
C LEU A 7 -26.44 -46.63 -32.46
N LEU A 8 -26.92 -45.41 -32.76
CA LEU A 8 -26.13 -44.18 -32.72
C LEU A 8 -25.97 -43.76 -31.27
N LEU A 9 -24.76 -43.96 -30.74
CA LEU A 9 -24.35 -43.48 -29.42
C LEU A 9 -23.99 -41.98 -29.55
N THR A 10 -24.90 -41.11 -29.13
CA THR A 10 -24.63 -39.65 -29.07
C THR A 10 -23.83 -39.35 -27.79
N ILE A 11 -22.53 -39.17 -27.90
CA ILE A 11 -21.69 -38.67 -26.82
C ILE A 11 -21.94 -37.17 -26.72
N ALA A 12 -22.70 -36.75 -25.73
CA ALA A 12 -22.82 -35.36 -25.33
C ALA A 12 -21.51 -34.91 -24.64
N LEU A 13 -20.65 -34.22 -25.38
CA LEU A 13 -19.49 -33.54 -24.82
C LEU A 13 -20.01 -32.35 -23.97
N LEU A 14 -20.08 -32.53 -22.66
CA LEU A 14 -20.24 -31.43 -21.71
C LEU A 14 -18.96 -30.58 -21.76
N LEU A 15 -18.95 -29.54 -22.59
CA LEU A 15 -18.01 -28.47 -22.52
C LEU A 15 -18.25 -27.74 -21.17
N VAL A 16 -17.53 -28.16 -20.13
CA VAL A 16 -17.37 -27.35 -18.93
C VAL A 16 -16.54 -26.15 -19.39
N SER A 17 -17.23 -25.07 -19.70
CA SER A 17 -16.59 -23.78 -19.89
C SER A 17 -15.98 -23.42 -18.53
N GLU A 18 -14.71 -23.70 -18.32
CA GLU A 18 -13.93 -23.05 -17.28
C GLU A 18 -13.96 -21.57 -17.60
N THR A 19 -14.79 -20.83 -16.88
CA THR A 19 -14.71 -19.38 -16.87
C THR A 19 -13.34 -19.02 -16.34
N VAL A 20 -12.42 -18.67 -17.24
CA VAL A 20 -11.12 -18.11 -16.86
C VAL A 20 -11.41 -16.90 -15.97
N ARG A 21 -11.30 -17.08 -14.66
CA ARG A 21 -11.45 -16.00 -13.69
C ARG A 21 -10.29 -15.05 -13.95
N ALA A 22 -10.61 -13.79 -14.27
CA ALA A 22 -9.60 -12.77 -14.43
C ALA A 22 -8.87 -12.59 -13.09
N ASN A 23 -7.58 -12.86 -13.06
CA ASN A 23 -6.72 -12.64 -11.90
C ASN A 23 -6.51 -11.13 -11.69
N TRP A 24 -6.45 -10.72 -10.42
CA TRP A 24 -6.12 -9.35 -10.01
C TRP A 24 -4.82 -9.39 -9.21
N ASN A 25 -3.73 -9.72 -9.88
CA ASN A 25 -2.50 -10.27 -9.30
C ASN A 25 -1.54 -9.25 -8.67
N GLN A 26 -1.77 -7.96 -8.84
CA GLN A 26 -0.91 -6.89 -8.33
C GLN A 26 -1.73 -5.65 -7.97
N PHE A 27 -1.05 -4.64 -7.41
CA PHE A 27 -1.63 -3.33 -7.15
C PHE A 27 -2.27 -2.77 -8.42
N ARG A 28 -3.59 -2.51 -8.35
CA ARG A 28 -4.43 -2.01 -9.45
C ARG A 28 -4.65 -2.99 -10.62
N GLY A 29 -4.57 -4.30 -10.34
CA GLY A 29 -4.91 -5.35 -11.31
C GLY A 29 -3.82 -5.65 -12.35
N PRO A 30 -4.12 -6.53 -13.32
CA PRO A 30 -3.12 -7.07 -14.23
C PRO A 30 -2.42 -6.01 -15.09
N GLY A 31 -3.11 -4.96 -15.53
CA GLY A 31 -2.53 -3.81 -16.23
C GLY A 31 -1.84 -2.81 -15.30
N GLY A 32 -2.09 -2.87 -13.98
CA GLY A 32 -1.62 -1.87 -13.03
C GLY A 32 -2.30 -0.51 -13.14
N ASP A 33 -3.36 -0.42 -13.91
CA ASP A 33 -4.07 0.81 -14.29
C ASP A 33 -5.44 0.97 -13.62
N GLY A 34 -5.91 -0.08 -12.92
CA GLY A 34 -7.23 -0.10 -12.26
C GLY A 34 -8.37 -0.45 -13.19
N ASN A 35 -8.08 -0.93 -14.40
CA ASN A 35 -9.09 -1.33 -15.38
C ASN A 35 -9.47 -2.81 -15.20
N ALA A 36 -10.75 -3.06 -14.94
CA ALA A 36 -11.34 -4.39 -14.80
C ALA A 36 -12.06 -4.85 -16.09
N GLY A 37 -11.80 -4.19 -17.21
CA GLY A 37 -12.40 -4.50 -18.50
C GLY A 37 -13.91 -4.43 -18.46
N THR A 38 -14.57 -5.44 -19.01
CA THR A 38 -16.04 -5.52 -19.13
C THR A 38 -16.76 -6.09 -17.91
N ALA A 39 -16.12 -6.14 -16.73
CA ALA A 39 -16.74 -6.66 -15.51
C ALA A 39 -18.03 -5.90 -15.15
N HIS A 40 -19.08 -6.63 -14.80
CA HIS A 40 -20.39 -6.09 -14.41
C HIS A 40 -20.54 -6.06 -12.89
N LEU A 41 -19.93 -5.07 -12.26
CA LEU A 41 -19.93 -4.90 -10.80
C LEU A 41 -21.26 -4.36 -10.28
N PRO A 42 -21.68 -4.73 -9.05
CA PRO A 42 -22.85 -4.13 -8.41
C PRO A 42 -22.70 -2.62 -8.28
N VAL A 43 -23.69 -1.86 -8.79
CA VAL A 43 -23.72 -0.39 -8.70
C VAL A 43 -24.19 0.07 -7.33
N ALA A 44 -25.20 -0.62 -6.76
CA ALA A 44 -25.77 -0.32 -5.47
C ALA A 44 -25.52 -1.45 -4.46
N PHE A 45 -24.87 -1.14 -3.35
CA PHE A 45 -24.54 -2.08 -2.28
C PHE A 45 -24.40 -1.36 -0.93
N SER A 46 -24.34 -2.13 0.15
CA SER A 46 -24.08 -1.64 1.50
C SER A 46 -23.38 -2.71 2.34
N ASP A 47 -23.29 -2.55 3.65
CA ASP A 47 -22.80 -3.61 4.56
C ASP A 47 -23.61 -4.91 4.53
N THR A 48 -24.85 -4.84 4.03
CA THR A 48 -25.80 -5.96 4.06
C THR A 48 -26.37 -6.31 2.70
N LYS A 49 -26.34 -5.39 1.73
CA LYS A 49 -26.89 -5.58 0.39
C LYS A 49 -25.77 -5.93 -0.59
N ASN A 50 -25.97 -6.99 -1.34
CA ASN A 50 -24.99 -7.50 -2.33
C ASN A 50 -23.66 -7.93 -1.71
N VAL A 51 -23.62 -8.28 -0.42
CA VAL A 51 -22.46 -8.83 0.28
C VAL A 51 -22.58 -10.33 0.35
N ARG A 52 -21.73 -11.04 -0.35
CA ARG A 52 -21.66 -12.50 -0.30
C ARG A 52 -21.05 -12.98 1.03
N TRP A 53 -19.96 -12.35 1.44
CA TRP A 53 -19.32 -12.56 2.73
C TRP A 53 -18.50 -11.32 3.13
N ARG A 54 -18.23 -11.23 4.43
CA ARG A 54 -17.26 -10.31 5.01
C ARG A 54 -16.40 -11.05 6.01
N THR A 55 -15.11 -10.80 6.01
CA THR A 55 -14.13 -11.47 6.87
C THR A 55 -13.37 -10.44 7.68
N ALA A 56 -13.32 -10.62 9.00
CA ALA A 56 -12.51 -9.78 9.86
C ALA A 56 -11.02 -10.01 9.59
N ILE A 57 -10.28 -8.92 9.40
CA ILE A 57 -8.83 -8.93 9.21
C ILE A 57 -8.20 -8.25 10.41
N HIS A 58 -7.27 -8.93 11.06
CA HIS A 58 -6.61 -8.42 12.25
C HIS A 58 -5.56 -7.36 11.92
N ASP A 59 -5.19 -6.56 12.92
CA ASP A 59 -4.17 -5.52 12.86
C ASP A 59 -4.42 -4.44 11.79
N GLN A 60 -3.36 -3.80 11.29
CA GLN A 60 -3.46 -2.66 10.37
C GLN A 60 -2.84 -2.99 9.02
N GLY A 61 -3.40 -2.45 7.95
CA GLY A 61 -2.82 -2.54 6.63
C GLY A 61 -3.59 -1.73 5.60
N HIS A 62 -2.86 -1.05 4.73
CA HIS A 62 -3.41 -0.32 3.58
C HIS A 62 -3.19 -1.06 2.25
N ALA A 63 -2.53 -2.24 2.30
CA ALA A 63 -2.35 -3.09 1.12
C ALA A 63 -3.69 -3.43 0.48
N SER A 64 -3.77 -3.27 -0.83
CA SER A 64 -4.91 -3.71 -1.63
C SER A 64 -4.97 -5.24 -1.66
N PRO A 65 -6.15 -5.86 -1.73
CA PRO A 65 -6.25 -7.29 -1.98
C PRO A 65 -5.76 -7.60 -3.40
N VAL A 66 -5.05 -8.74 -3.54
CA VAL A 66 -4.68 -9.31 -4.84
C VAL A 66 -5.26 -10.72 -4.96
N ILE A 67 -5.56 -11.15 -6.19
CA ILE A 67 -6.34 -12.35 -6.43
C ILE A 67 -5.65 -13.21 -7.49
N TRP A 68 -5.48 -14.50 -7.17
CA TRP A 68 -5.06 -15.53 -8.12
C TRP A 68 -5.87 -16.80 -7.90
N GLY A 69 -6.60 -17.23 -8.92
CA GLY A 69 -7.52 -18.34 -8.79
C GLY A 69 -8.58 -18.11 -7.71
N ASP A 70 -8.61 -18.97 -6.72
CA ASP A 70 -9.54 -18.90 -5.58
C ASP A 70 -8.93 -18.26 -4.32
N GLN A 71 -7.76 -17.66 -4.42
CA GLN A 71 -7.05 -17.08 -3.29
C GLN A 71 -7.03 -15.54 -3.37
N ILE A 72 -7.32 -14.90 -2.24
CA ILE A 72 -7.14 -13.45 -2.04
C ILE A 72 -6.02 -13.27 -1.05
N TRP A 73 -4.96 -12.56 -1.45
CA TRP A 73 -3.82 -12.26 -0.59
C TRP A 73 -3.78 -10.79 -0.21
N LEU A 74 -3.43 -10.51 1.03
CA LEU A 74 -3.21 -9.18 1.58
C LEU A 74 -2.18 -9.23 2.71
N THR A 75 -1.63 -8.07 3.09
CA THR A 75 -0.69 -7.97 4.22
C THR A 75 -1.30 -7.22 5.38
N SER A 76 -0.86 -7.53 6.60
CA SER A 76 -1.26 -6.87 7.83
C SER A 76 -0.04 -6.72 8.75
N GLY A 77 -0.14 -5.87 9.75
CA GLY A 77 0.89 -5.70 10.76
C GLY A 77 0.38 -4.97 11.99
N ASN A 78 0.93 -5.29 13.15
CA ASN A 78 0.56 -4.58 14.36
C ASN A 78 1.03 -3.11 14.32
N ALA A 79 0.42 -2.28 15.13
CA ALA A 79 0.58 -0.82 15.06
C ALA A 79 2.04 -0.34 15.19
N ASP A 80 2.86 -1.06 15.94
CA ASP A 80 4.28 -0.76 16.15
C ASP A 80 5.20 -1.40 15.10
N SER A 81 4.66 -2.17 14.15
CA SER A 81 5.40 -2.91 13.11
C SER A 81 6.30 -4.04 13.63
N SER A 82 6.13 -4.51 14.87
CA SER A 82 6.95 -5.60 15.41
C SER A 82 6.61 -6.97 14.82
N ARG A 83 5.37 -7.13 14.29
CA ARG A 83 4.91 -8.35 13.62
C ARG A 83 4.20 -8.00 12.32
N LEU A 84 4.60 -8.65 11.25
CA LEU A 84 4.13 -8.40 9.88
C LEU A 84 3.62 -9.70 9.27
N PHE A 85 2.41 -9.67 8.71
CA PHE A 85 1.67 -10.86 8.29
C PHE A 85 1.32 -10.85 6.81
N ALA A 86 1.28 -12.02 6.22
CA ALA A 86 0.61 -12.32 4.95
C ALA A 86 -0.64 -13.15 5.25
N ILE A 87 -1.78 -12.69 4.76
CA ILE A 87 -3.08 -13.32 5.00
C ILE A 87 -3.65 -13.78 3.67
N CYS A 88 -4.08 -15.05 3.59
CA CYS A 88 -4.81 -15.60 2.46
C CYS A 88 -6.24 -15.92 2.84
N VAL A 89 -7.18 -15.44 2.03
CA VAL A 89 -8.62 -15.68 2.20
C VAL A 89 -9.15 -16.43 0.98
N ASP A 90 -9.95 -17.46 1.21
CA ASP A 90 -10.66 -18.18 0.14
C ASP A 90 -11.72 -17.28 -0.49
N LEU A 91 -11.61 -17.06 -1.80
CA LEU A 91 -12.48 -16.16 -2.57
C LEU A 91 -13.95 -16.57 -2.51
N SER A 92 -14.24 -17.87 -2.44
CA SER A 92 -15.59 -18.41 -2.49
C SER A 92 -16.33 -18.28 -1.17
N SER A 93 -15.64 -18.57 -0.06
CA SER A 93 -16.21 -18.70 1.28
C SER A 93 -15.86 -17.54 2.23
N GLY A 94 -14.83 -16.77 1.94
CA GLY A 94 -14.31 -15.75 2.83
C GLY A 94 -13.50 -16.29 4.01
N LYS A 95 -13.23 -17.60 4.08
CA LYS A 95 -12.44 -18.18 5.17
C LYS A 95 -10.96 -17.85 5.02
N ILE A 96 -10.31 -17.53 6.12
CA ILE A 96 -8.84 -17.39 6.16
C ILE A 96 -8.24 -18.79 5.99
N ILE A 97 -7.39 -18.95 4.94
CA ILE A 97 -6.68 -20.19 4.61
C ILE A 97 -5.29 -20.15 5.23
N HIS A 98 -4.61 -19.00 5.11
CA HIS A 98 -3.30 -18.77 5.70
C HIS A 98 -3.29 -17.46 6.47
N ASP A 99 -2.63 -17.46 7.61
CA ASP A 99 -2.35 -16.32 8.46
C ASP A 99 -0.91 -16.47 8.95
N ILE A 100 0.04 -15.90 8.17
CA ILE A 100 1.46 -16.19 8.27
C ILE A 100 2.18 -14.99 8.83
N GLU A 101 2.81 -15.14 9.99
CA GLU A 101 3.79 -14.17 10.46
C GLU A 101 5.06 -14.26 9.60
N VAL A 102 5.22 -13.28 8.70
CA VAL A 102 6.36 -13.27 7.75
C VAL A 102 7.61 -12.74 8.42
N PHE A 103 7.48 -11.63 9.15
CA PHE A 103 8.58 -11.01 9.87
C PHE A 103 8.18 -10.67 11.31
N SER A 104 9.09 -10.99 12.24
CA SER A 104 9.00 -10.62 13.66
C SER A 104 10.26 -9.90 14.08
N MET A 105 10.10 -8.74 14.70
CA MET A 105 11.21 -7.96 15.21
C MET A 105 11.05 -7.74 16.72
N PRO A 106 12.06 -8.05 17.52
CA PRO A 106 11.96 -7.93 18.97
C PRO A 106 11.72 -6.50 19.44
N VAL A 107 12.09 -5.55 18.59
CA VAL A 107 11.88 -4.13 18.87
C VAL A 107 11.65 -3.37 17.58
N PRO A 108 10.46 -2.78 17.41
CA PRO A 108 10.11 -2.07 16.19
C PRO A 108 10.91 -0.78 16.04
N GLU A 109 11.43 -0.56 14.86
CA GLU A 109 11.89 0.76 14.45
C GLU A 109 10.67 1.67 14.28
N LEU A 110 10.41 2.53 15.27
CA LEU A 110 9.25 3.43 15.28
C LEU A 110 9.45 4.54 14.23
N GLN A 111 8.95 4.30 13.04
CA GLN A 111 8.80 5.31 12.00
C GLN A 111 7.40 5.92 12.14
N TYR A 112 7.27 7.20 12.22
CA TYR A 112 6.06 8.05 12.27
C TYR A 112 4.73 7.26 12.10
N PRO A 113 4.22 6.60 13.16
CA PRO A 113 3.21 5.56 13.05
C PRO A 113 1.84 6.05 12.57
N ASN A 114 1.60 7.35 12.59
CA ASN A 114 0.29 7.92 12.29
C ASN A 114 0.08 8.34 10.84
N LEU A 115 1.13 8.29 9.98
CA LEU A 115 1.04 8.76 8.60
C LEU A 115 0.85 7.64 7.58
N ASN A 116 1.17 6.38 7.95
CA ASN A 116 1.03 5.23 7.08
C ASN A 116 0.85 3.94 7.89
N SER A 117 0.41 2.85 7.27
CA SER A 117 0.27 1.56 7.94
C SER A 117 1.58 0.75 7.91
N PRO A 118 1.75 -0.24 8.81
CA PRO A 118 2.89 -1.16 8.77
C PRO A 118 2.91 -2.05 7.51
N ALA A 119 1.76 -2.21 6.84
CA ALA A 119 1.57 -3.09 5.70
C ALA A 119 0.81 -2.36 4.59
N SER A 120 1.46 -1.39 3.95
CA SER A 120 0.89 -0.61 2.85
C SER A 120 1.26 -1.13 1.47
N PRO A 121 2.47 -1.67 1.20
CA PRO A 121 2.75 -2.28 -0.09
C PRO A 121 1.78 -3.43 -0.38
N THR A 122 1.16 -3.39 -1.55
CA THR A 122 0.26 -4.46 -2.03
C THR A 122 1.10 -5.64 -2.51
N PRO A 123 0.79 -6.89 -2.12
CA PRO A 123 1.48 -8.07 -2.62
C PRO A 123 1.39 -8.21 -4.13
N TYR A 124 2.28 -9.01 -4.71
CA TYR A 124 2.13 -9.57 -6.05
C TYR A 124 1.91 -11.07 -5.91
N VAL A 125 0.92 -11.63 -6.61
CA VAL A 125 0.61 -13.07 -6.59
C VAL A 125 0.59 -13.65 -8.00
N GLU A 126 1.18 -14.84 -8.15
CA GLU A 126 1.12 -15.65 -9.37
C GLU A 126 0.95 -17.12 -8.99
N ASP A 127 0.91 -17.99 -9.97
CA ASP A 127 0.78 -19.43 -9.72
C ASP A 127 1.91 -19.95 -8.82
N GLY A 128 1.52 -20.53 -7.69
CA GLY A 128 2.42 -21.10 -6.69
C GLY A 128 3.20 -20.08 -5.84
N ARG A 129 3.13 -18.76 -6.09
CA ARG A 129 3.94 -17.76 -5.36
C ARG A 129 3.19 -16.49 -5.02
N VAL A 130 3.45 -15.97 -3.81
CA VAL A 130 3.09 -14.62 -3.43
C VAL A 130 4.31 -13.87 -2.90
N TYR A 131 4.52 -12.66 -3.39
CA TYR A 131 5.62 -11.77 -3.00
C TYR A 131 5.08 -10.67 -2.09
N VAL A 132 5.58 -10.62 -0.88
CA VAL A 132 5.20 -9.63 0.14
C VAL A 132 6.37 -8.72 0.47
N HIS A 133 6.10 -7.42 0.57
CA HIS A 133 7.11 -6.40 0.79
C HIS A 133 6.69 -5.47 1.92
N PHE A 134 7.61 -5.24 2.86
CA PHE A 134 7.41 -4.36 4.01
C PHE A 134 8.51 -3.30 4.11
N GLY A 135 9.05 -2.90 2.95
CA GLY A 135 10.17 -1.96 2.88
C GLY A 135 11.44 -2.51 3.53
N SER A 136 12.06 -1.70 4.36
CA SER A 136 13.30 -2.06 5.06
C SER A 136 13.15 -3.18 6.11
N PHE A 137 11.91 -3.56 6.44
CA PHE A 137 11.67 -4.72 7.30
C PHE A 137 11.91 -6.03 6.57
N GLY A 138 11.66 -6.07 5.28
CA GLY A 138 11.97 -7.21 4.45
C GLY A 138 11.04 -7.40 3.26
N THR A 139 11.48 -8.29 2.39
CA THR A 139 10.73 -8.83 1.24
C THR A 139 10.81 -10.34 1.29
N ALA A 140 9.70 -11.03 1.08
CA ALA A 140 9.66 -12.49 1.07
C ALA A 140 8.80 -13.02 -0.08
N CYS A 141 9.12 -14.22 -0.53
CA CYS A 141 8.28 -15.04 -1.39
C CYS A 141 7.75 -16.22 -0.57
N LEU A 142 6.45 -16.43 -0.63
CA LEU A 142 5.79 -17.56 0.04
C LEU A 142 5.18 -18.48 -1.02
N ASP A 143 5.15 -19.77 -0.73
CA ASP A 143 4.37 -20.74 -1.48
C ASP A 143 2.88 -20.55 -1.20
N THR A 144 2.06 -20.37 -2.23
CA THR A 144 0.63 -20.06 -2.06
C THR A 144 -0.20 -21.25 -1.57
N LYS A 145 0.31 -22.47 -1.69
CA LYS A 145 -0.38 -23.69 -1.27
C LYS A 145 -0.07 -24.06 0.18
N THR A 146 1.20 -23.95 0.57
CA THR A 146 1.67 -24.38 1.91
C THR A 146 1.80 -23.22 2.88
N GLY A 147 1.96 -21.99 2.40
CA GLY A 147 2.30 -20.82 3.19
C GLY A 147 3.76 -20.77 3.60
N GLU A 148 4.58 -21.71 3.19
CA GLU A 148 6.02 -21.74 3.54
C GLU A 148 6.79 -20.60 2.85
N LYS A 149 7.78 -20.07 3.55
CA LYS A 149 8.67 -19.04 3.02
C LYS A 149 9.72 -19.69 2.13
N LEU A 150 9.66 -19.39 0.81
CA LEU A 150 10.60 -19.91 -0.18
C LEU A 150 11.95 -19.17 -0.14
N TRP A 151 11.90 -17.85 0.04
CA TRP A 151 13.06 -17.01 0.26
C TRP A 151 12.68 -15.70 0.97
N GLU A 152 13.67 -15.03 1.56
CA GLU A 152 13.50 -13.70 2.13
C GLU A 152 14.76 -12.84 1.94
N ARG A 153 14.57 -11.51 1.95
CA ARG A 153 15.61 -10.48 1.94
C ARG A 153 15.32 -9.47 3.04
N THR A 154 16.25 -9.33 3.99
CA THR A 154 16.17 -8.37 5.11
C THR A 154 17.33 -7.38 5.11
N ASP A 155 18.19 -7.47 4.10
CA ASP A 155 19.38 -6.63 3.89
C ASP A 155 19.13 -5.39 3.01
N LEU A 156 17.99 -5.34 2.29
CA LEU A 156 17.62 -4.22 1.43
C LEU A 156 16.99 -3.12 2.28
N ARG A 157 17.70 -1.99 2.41
CA ARG A 157 17.31 -0.95 3.36
C ARG A 157 17.34 0.45 2.78
N CYS A 158 16.45 1.28 3.27
CA CYS A 158 16.48 2.74 3.23
C CYS A 158 15.62 3.29 4.37
N ASP A 159 15.82 4.53 4.76
CA ASP A 159 14.91 5.22 5.70
C ASP A 159 13.68 5.73 4.93
N HIS A 160 12.60 4.97 4.97
CA HIS A 160 11.33 5.36 4.36
C HIS A 160 10.64 6.52 5.08
N ARG A 161 11.10 6.95 6.24
CA ARG A 161 10.54 8.02 7.06
C ARG A 161 9.13 7.74 7.59
N VAL A 162 8.19 7.41 6.71
CA VAL A 162 6.77 7.17 7.01
C VAL A 162 6.34 5.76 6.59
N ARG A 163 7.22 4.77 6.70
CA ARG A 163 7.05 3.39 6.23
C ARG A 163 6.98 3.27 4.69
N ALA A 164 7.16 2.07 4.19
CA ALA A 164 7.08 1.79 2.75
C ALA A 164 5.64 1.85 2.23
N ALA A 165 5.47 2.19 0.96
CA ALA A 165 4.18 2.10 0.28
C ALA A 165 4.29 1.65 -1.19
N SER A 166 5.48 1.76 -1.84
CA SER A 166 5.69 1.20 -3.17
C SER A 166 5.49 -0.32 -3.14
N SER A 167 4.68 -0.83 -4.04
CA SER A 167 4.36 -2.26 -4.16
C SER A 167 5.35 -2.98 -5.08
N PRO A 168 5.66 -4.25 -4.84
CA PRO A 168 6.41 -5.09 -5.77
C PRO A 168 5.63 -5.26 -7.06
N ILE A 169 6.34 -5.34 -8.19
CA ILE A 169 5.82 -5.77 -9.49
C ILE A 169 6.72 -6.84 -10.07
N VAL A 170 6.15 -7.72 -10.89
CA VAL A 170 6.87 -8.82 -11.53
C VAL A 170 6.74 -8.71 -13.03
N ASP A 171 7.83 -8.98 -13.74
CA ASP A 171 7.87 -9.16 -15.17
C ASP A 171 8.82 -10.31 -15.50
N GLU A 172 8.33 -11.30 -16.23
CA GLU A 172 9.06 -12.54 -16.53
C GLU A 172 9.61 -13.20 -15.25
N ASP A 173 10.95 -13.26 -15.09
CA ASP A 173 11.65 -13.83 -13.95
C ASP A 173 12.17 -12.77 -12.94
N LEU A 174 11.80 -11.50 -13.11
CA LEU A 174 12.27 -10.38 -12.30
C LEU A 174 11.17 -9.81 -11.39
N LEU A 175 11.55 -9.57 -10.15
CA LEU A 175 10.77 -8.83 -9.15
C LEU A 175 11.42 -7.46 -8.94
N TYR A 176 10.66 -6.38 -9.14
CA TYR A 176 11.16 -5.01 -9.01
C TYR A 176 10.67 -4.35 -7.74
N LEU A 177 11.58 -3.65 -7.07
CA LEU A 177 11.34 -2.94 -5.82
C LEU A 177 11.94 -1.54 -5.85
N THR A 178 11.23 -0.57 -5.27
CA THR A 178 11.67 0.81 -5.12
C THR A 178 12.09 1.08 -3.68
N PHE A 179 13.31 1.60 -3.50
CA PHE A 179 13.87 2.03 -2.22
C PHE A 179 14.29 3.50 -2.31
N ASP A 180 13.30 4.40 -2.38
CA ASP A 180 13.53 5.85 -2.40
C ASP A 180 13.30 6.42 -1.00
N GLY A 181 14.31 6.30 -0.13
CA GLY A 181 14.32 6.81 1.24
C GLY A 181 14.86 8.22 1.37
N VAL A 182 14.96 8.70 2.60
CA VAL A 182 15.59 10.00 2.90
C VAL A 182 17.13 9.92 2.87
N ASP A 183 17.69 8.75 3.08
CA ASP A 183 19.12 8.44 3.14
C ASP A 183 19.67 7.99 1.78
N VAL A 184 19.09 6.92 1.22
CA VAL A 184 19.49 6.32 -0.07
C VAL A 184 18.28 6.20 -0.99
N GLN A 185 18.53 6.28 -2.30
CA GLN A 185 17.52 6.14 -3.34
C GLN A 185 18.04 5.19 -4.43
N TYR A 186 17.37 4.05 -4.58
CA TYR A 186 17.70 3.08 -5.62
C TYR A 186 16.49 2.29 -6.08
N PHE A 187 16.61 1.75 -7.27
CA PHE A 187 15.68 0.82 -7.87
C PHE A 187 16.39 -0.52 -8.10
N ILE A 188 15.73 -1.65 -7.83
CA ILE A 188 16.37 -2.97 -7.85
C ILE A 188 15.46 -4.01 -8.49
N ALA A 189 16.06 -4.92 -9.23
CA ALA A 189 15.43 -6.14 -9.69
C ALA A 189 16.07 -7.37 -9.03
N LEU A 190 15.22 -8.23 -8.51
CA LEU A 190 15.60 -9.51 -7.94
C LEU A 190 15.15 -10.63 -8.89
N ASN A 191 15.88 -11.74 -8.88
CA ASN A 191 15.34 -12.98 -9.44
C ASN A 191 14.15 -13.41 -8.56
N LYS A 192 12.97 -13.51 -9.14
CA LYS A 192 11.73 -13.80 -8.39
C LYS A 192 11.72 -15.17 -7.73
N PHE A 193 12.51 -16.12 -8.23
CA PHE A 193 12.56 -17.49 -7.70
C PHE A 193 13.53 -17.66 -6.53
N THR A 194 14.63 -16.88 -6.51
CA THR A 194 15.70 -17.02 -5.51
C THR A 194 15.83 -15.82 -4.57
N GLY A 195 15.28 -14.66 -4.93
CA GLY A 195 15.47 -13.41 -4.20
C GLY A 195 16.84 -12.74 -4.42
N GLU A 196 17.72 -13.33 -5.26
CA GLU A 196 19.03 -12.77 -5.56
C GLU A 196 18.92 -11.50 -6.40
N THR A 197 19.82 -10.54 -6.16
CA THR A 197 19.87 -9.31 -6.93
C THR A 197 20.40 -9.58 -8.33
N VAL A 198 19.58 -9.25 -9.35
CA VAL A 198 19.98 -9.31 -10.76
C VAL A 198 20.66 -8.01 -11.17
N TRP A 199 20.03 -6.86 -10.83
CA TRP A 199 20.63 -5.55 -11.00
C TRP A 199 20.09 -4.57 -9.95
N ARG A 200 20.88 -3.53 -9.70
CA ARG A 200 20.52 -2.39 -8.86
C ARG A 200 20.98 -1.11 -9.54
N GLN A 201 20.11 -0.10 -9.55
CA GLN A 201 20.41 1.24 -10.06
C GLN A 201 20.19 2.27 -8.97
N ASP A 202 21.25 2.92 -8.54
CA ASP A 202 21.13 4.14 -7.74
C ASP A 202 20.59 5.26 -8.63
N ARG A 203 19.71 6.11 -8.09
CA ARG A 203 19.14 7.21 -8.87
C ARG A 203 20.24 8.12 -9.40
N SER A 204 20.26 8.34 -10.73
CA SER A 204 21.36 9.03 -11.43
C SER A 204 21.36 10.54 -11.17
N VAL A 205 20.18 11.15 -11.08
CA VAL A 205 20.05 12.59 -10.84
C VAL A 205 20.33 12.91 -9.37
N LYS A 206 21.51 13.49 -9.12
CA LYS A 206 21.90 13.95 -7.79
C LYS A 206 21.43 15.37 -7.59
N LYS A 207 20.77 15.64 -6.46
CA LYS A 207 20.33 16.98 -6.08
C LYS A 207 21.25 17.59 -5.04
N ASP A 208 21.59 18.84 -5.24
CA ASP A 208 22.15 19.69 -4.18
C ASP A 208 21.01 20.26 -3.34
N TYR A 209 20.59 19.49 -2.32
CA TYR A 209 19.54 19.92 -1.42
C TYR A 209 19.91 21.16 -0.60
N ALA A 210 21.19 21.38 -0.36
CA ALA A 210 21.66 22.59 0.28
C ALA A 210 21.37 23.82 -0.58
N ALA A 211 21.60 23.73 -1.89
CA ALA A 211 21.23 24.79 -2.84
C ALA A 211 19.70 25.03 -2.86
N VAL A 212 18.90 23.96 -2.91
CA VAL A 212 17.43 24.07 -2.88
C VAL A 212 16.93 24.76 -1.61
N LEU A 213 17.48 24.41 -0.45
CA LEU A 213 17.10 25.02 0.82
C LEU A 213 17.52 26.52 0.88
N ARG A 214 18.68 26.87 0.32
CA ARG A 214 19.13 28.27 0.21
C ARG A 214 18.19 29.10 -0.67
N ASP A 215 17.79 28.56 -1.81
CA ASP A 215 16.83 29.20 -2.72
C ASP A 215 15.43 29.39 -2.07
N GLN A 216 15.06 28.50 -1.16
CA GLN A 216 13.85 28.61 -0.36
C GLN A 216 13.98 29.59 0.82
N GLY A 217 15.12 30.24 0.97
CA GLY A 217 15.37 31.23 2.03
C GLY A 217 15.66 30.62 3.40
N VAL A 218 16.01 29.33 3.48
CA VAL A 218 16.42 28.69 4.73
C VAL A 218 17.78 29.25 5.16
N ARG A 219 17.84 29.89 6.33
CA ARG A 219 19.04 30.58 6.81
C ARG A 219 20.12 29.64 7.32
N ASP A 220 19.70 28.59 8.02
CA ASP A 220 20.60 27.58 8.57
C ASP A 220 20.40 26.24 7.86
N VAL A 221 21.00 26.15 6.67
CA VAL A 221 20.91 24.97 5.80
C VAL A 221 21.58 23.78 6.46
N ASP A 222 22.74 23.97 7.09
CA ASP A 222 23.51 22.87 7.67
C ASP A 222 22.78 22.23 8.86
N GLU A 223 22.16 23.04 9.75
CA GLU A 223 21.35 22.53 10.85
C GLU A 223 20.07 21.85 10.35
N THR A 224 19.42 22.47 9.37
CA THR A 224 18.23 21.87 8.72
C THR A 224 18.55 20.53 8.06
N MET A 225 19.72 20.40 7.42
CA MET A 225 20.17 19.14 6.83
C MET A 225 20.51 18.08 7.87
N LYS A 226 20.98 18.44 9.06
CA LYS A 226 21.19 17.50 10.17
C LYS A 226 19.87 17.01 10.77
N GLU A 227 18.90 17.93 10.98
CA GLU A 227 17.61 17.59 11.56
C GLU A 227 16.70 16.79 10.61
N LYS A 228 16.74 17.08 9.31
CA LYS A 228 15.88 16.47 8.29
C LYS A 228 16.66 16.15 7.01
N PRO A 229 17.73 15.36 7.10
CA PRO A 229 18.52 15.06 5.90
C PRO A 229 17.67 14.30 4.89
N GLY A 230 17.50 14.88 3.70
CA GLY A 230 16.95 14.19 2.56
C GLY A 230 15.44 13.91 2.57
N ASP A 231 14.64 14.54 3.44
CA ASP A 231 13.18 14.35 3.45
C ASP A 231 12.55 14.61 2.06
N ASN A 232 13.13 15.49 1.27
CA ASN A 232 12.71 15.80 -0.10
C ASN A 232 13.14 14.76 -1.17
N ARG A 233 13.77 13.65 -0.78
CA ARG A 233 14.25 12.61 -1.71
C ARG A 233 13.32 11.42 -1.83
N LYS A 234 12.43 11.23 -0.85
CA LYS A 234 11.60 10.04 -0.74
C LYS A 234 10.49 10.01 -1.79
N SER A 235 10.20 8.80 -2.28
CA SER A 235 9.09 8.50 -3.17
C SER A 235 8.47 7.16 -2.79
N TYR A 236 7.20 6.97 -3.12
CA TYR A 236 6.40 5.81 -2.74
C TYR A 236 5.64 5.20 -3.93
N ALA A 237 5.86 5.71 -5.14
CA ALA A 237 5.15 5.26 -6.32
C ALA A 237 5.50 3.80 -6.64
N THR A 238 4.48 3.01 -6.93
CA THR A 238 4.65 1.69 -7.53
C THR A 238 5.04 1.85 -8.99
N PRO A 239 6.11 1.18 -9.47
CA PRO A 239 6.54 1.26 -10.85
C PRO A 239 5.54 0.59 -11.81
N THR A 240 5.70 0.86 -13.11
CA THR A 240 4.89 0.26 -14.18
C THR A 240 5.79 -0.28 -15.28
N ILE A 241 5.48 -1.49 -15.76
CA ILE A 241 6.10 -2.07 -16.96
C ILE A 241 5.32 -1.61 -18.18
N ILE A 242 6.03 -1.15 -19.18
CA ILE A 242 5.46 -0.80 -20.49
C ILE A 242 6.25 -1.45 -21.62
N GLU A 243 5.58 -1.66 -22.74
CA GLU A 243 6.23 -1.94 -24.01
C GLU A 243 5.89 -0.83 -25.00
N HIS A 244 6.90 -0.16 -25.49
CA HIS A 244 6.75 0.95 -26.44
C HIS A 244 7.84 0.88 -27.49
N ALA A 245 7.46 0.93 -28.77
CA ALA A 245 8.37 0.88 -29.93
C ALA A 245 9.39 -0.28 -29.85
N GLY A 246 8.93 -1.48 -29.41
CA GLY A 246 9.77 -2.68 -29.25
C GLY A 246 10.74 -2.63 -28.08
N ARG A 247 10.61 -1.66 -27.18
CA ARG A 247 11.41 -1.57 -25.95
C ARG A 247 10.57 -1.88 -24.71
N ARG A 248 10.99 -2.89 -23.96
CA ARG A 248 10.39 -3.22 -22.65
C ARG A 248 11.06 -2.38 -21.58
N GLN A 249 10.26 -1.54 -20.95
CA GLN A 249 10.73 -0.51 -20.03
C GLN A 249 10.02 -0.64 -18.68
N VAL A 250 10.75 -0.34 -17.59
CA VAL A 250 10.15 -0.15 -16.28
C VAL A 250 10.22 1.33 -15.90
N ILE A 251 9.07 1.92 -15.68
CA ILE A 251 8.91 3.32 -15.33
C ILE A 251 8.84 3.46 -13.82
N SER A 252 9.73 4.26 -13.26
CA SER A 252 9.87 4.44 -11.81
C SER A 252 9.88 5.92 -11.45
N PRO A 253 8.74 6.48 -10.99
CA PRO A 253 8.69 7.86 -10.51
C PRO A 253 9.43 7.99 -9.18
N ALA A 254 10.27 9.01 -9.08
CA ALA A 254 11.01 9.39 -7.89
C ALA A 254 10.76 10.88 -7.54
N ALA A 255 11.39 11.37 -6.49
CA ALA A 255 11.27 12.77 -6.10
C ALA A 255 11.86 13.67 -7.18
N GLU A 256 11.01 14.47 -7.84
CA GLU A 256 11.32 15.45 -8.88
C GLU A 256 11.96 14.90 -10.17
N VAL A 257 11.96 13.57 -10.33
CA VAL A 257 12.43 12.88 -11.54
C VAL A 257 11.57 11.65 -11.78
N THR A 258 11.18 11.40 -13.02
CA THR A 258 10.60 10.11 -13.42
C THR A 258 11.57 9.43 -14.38
N TYR A 259 11.95 8.20 -14.04
CA TYR A 259 12.94 7.40 -14.77
C TYR A 259 12.29 6.31 -15.60
N SER A 260 12.92 5.98 -16.71
CA SER A 260 12.72 4.75 -17.46
C SER A 260 14.01 3.93 -17.50
N TYR A 261 13.89 2.66 -17.18
CA TYR A 261 14.98 1.69 -17.27
C TYR A 261 14.62 0.57 -18.24
N ASN A 262 15.64 0.00 -18.89
CA ASN A 262 15.49 -1.28 -19.55
C ASN A 262 15.08 -2.32 -18.49
N ALA A 263 13.95 -2.97 -18.68
CA ALA A 263 13.42 -3.89 -17.69
C ALA A 263 14.41 -5.03 -17.37
N ARG A 264 15.12 -5.55 -18.38
CA ARG A 264 16.00 -6.72 -18.22
C ARG A 264 17.36 -6.37 -17.61
N THR A 265 17.96 -5.24 -18.03
CA THR A 265 19.34 -4.89 -17.68
C THR A 265 19.47 -3.83 -16.60
N GLY A 266 18.42 -3.07 -16.33
CA GLY A 266 18.44 -1.92 -15.43
C GLY A 266 19.10 -0.69 -16.03
N GLU A 267 19.57 -0.71 -17.29
CA GLU A 267 20.12 0.46 -17.95
C GLU A 267 19.10 1.59 -17.98
N GLU A 268 19.48 2.80 -17.54
CA GLU A 268 18.63 3.98 -17.65
C GLU A 268 18.49 4.38 -19.13
N LEU A 269 17.26 4.38 -19.61
CA LEU A 269 16.95 4.73 -20.99
C LEU A 269 16.74 6.22 -21.14
N TRP A 270 15.87 6.78 -20.30
CA TRP A 270 15.56 8.21 -20.28
C TRP A 270 15.02 8.64 -18.92
N HIS A 271 14.98 9.94 -18.68
CA HIS A 271 14.29 10.53 -17.54
C HIS A 271 13.64 11.87 -17.89
N VAL A 272 12.60 12.22 -17.12
CA VAL A 272 11.96 13.53 -17.13
C VAL A 272 12.23 14.22 -15.81
N LEU A 273 12.80 15.42 -15.87
CA LEU A 273 13.01 16.26 -14.70
C LEU A 273 11.76 17.10 -14.43
N HIS A 274 11.37 17.16 -13.17
CA HIS A 274 10.27 18.04 -12.74
C HIS A 274 10.66 18.76 -11.43
N PRO A 275 11.72 19.60 -11.47
CA PRO A 275 12.31 20.25 -10.32
C PRO A 275 11.30 21.20 -9.65
N GLY A 276 11.35 21.26 -8.31
CA GLY A 276 10.43 22.09 -7.52
C GLY A 276 9.00 21.52 -7.39
N LEU A 277 8.70 20.37 -8.03
CA LEU A 277 7.37 19.74 -7.94
C LEU A 277 7.26 18.73 -6.81
N GLY A 278 8.29 18.61 -5.99
CA GLY A 278 8.24 17.97 -4.69
C GLY A 278 8.52 16.47 -4.69
N PHE A 279 8.41 15.94 -3.52
CA PHE A 279 8.65 14.56 -3.11
C PHE A 279 7.33 13.87 -2.74
N ASN A 280 7.37 12.62 -2.23
CA ASN A 280 6.19 11.81 -1.92
C ASN A 280 5.34 11.51 -3.15
N VAL A 281 5.95 11.12 -4.26
CA VAL A 281 5.20 10.61 -5.41
C VAL A 281 4.55 9.30 -5.02
N THR A 282 3.25 9.15 -5.24
CA THR A 282 2.48 7.98 -4.80
C THR A 282 1.69 7.33 -5.93
N CYS A 283 1.25 8.11 -6.90
CA CYS A 283 0.46 7.59 -8.01
C CYS A 283 1.28 6.65 -8.91
N ARG A 284 0.69 5.52 -9.27
CA ARG A 284 1.27 4.60 -10.24
C ARG A 284 1.12 5.18 -11.65
N PRO A 285 2.18 5.20 -12.48
CA PRO A 285 2.08 5.60 -13.88
C PRO A 285 1.15 4.69 -14.69
N ILE A 286 0.49 5.26 -15.69
CA ILE A 286 -0.35 4.54 -16.65
C ILE A 286 0.19 4.78 -18.05
N TYR A 287 0.29 3.70 -18.84
CA TYR A 287 0.57 3.78 -20.27
C TYR A 287 -0.73 3.54 -21.04
N HIS A 288 -1.08 4.48 -21.92
CA HIS A 288 -2.30 4.40 -22.71
C HIS A 288 -2.08 5.09 -24.06
N ASP A 289 -2.48 4.44 -25.14
CA ASP A 289 -2.44 4.95 -26.52
C ASP A 289 -1.12 5.65 -26.90
N GLY A 290 0.02 5.00 -26.59
CA GLY A 290 1.35 5.50 -26.94
C GLY A 290 1.92 6.54 -25.98
N LEU A 291 1.17 7.03 -25.02
CA LEU A 291 1.63 8.00 -24.02
C LEU A 291 1.75 7.39 -22.63
N LEU A 292 2.72 7.86 -21.89
CA LEU A 292 2.93 7.57 -20.48
C LEU A 292 2.41 8.75 -19.65
N TYR A 293 1.53 8.44 -18.69
CA TYR A 293 0.97 9.43 -17.76
C TYR A 293 1.50 9.18 -16.37
N PHE A 294 1.99 10.22 -15.69
CA PHE A 294 2.41 10.15 -14.30
C PHE A 294 2.20 11.47 -13.57
N THR A 295 2.02 11.39 -12.25
CA THR A 295 1.93 12.59 -11.40
C THR A 295 3.24 12.84 -10.68
N THR A 296 3.44 14.07 -10.24
CA THR A 296 4.55 14.45 -9.37
C THR A 296 4.15 14.39 -7.89
N GLY A 297 5.05 14.75 -6.99
CA GLY A 297 4.85 14.73 -5.56
C GLY A 297 3.88 15.80 -5.03
N ILE A 298 4.21 16.39 -3.89
CA ILE A 298 3.35 17.31 -3.13
C ILE A 298 2.80 18.47 -3.97
N SER A 299 3.55 18.96 -4.96
CA SER A 299 3.11 20.05 -5.83
C SER A 299 2.14 19.64 -6.95
N LYS A 300 1.75 18.37 -7.01
CA LYS A 300 0.62 17.83 -7.79
C LYS A 300 0.55 18.30 -9.24
N ASN A 301 1.40 17.78 -10.10
CA ASN A 301 1.29 17.97 -11.55
C ASN A 301 1.08 16.61 -12.23
N LEU A 302 0.36 16.60 -13.34
CA LEU A 302 0.20 15.46 -14.23
C LEU A 302 0.95 15.73 -15.53
N PHE A 303 1.72 14.76 -15.98
CA PHE A 303 2.46 14.80 -17.24
C PHE A 303 1.97 13.71 -18.17
N ALA A 304 1.94 14.01 -19.46
CA ALA A 304 1.87 13.02 -20.54
C ALA A 304 3.17 13.09 -21.35
N VAL A 305 3.81 11.94 -21.54
CA VAL A 305 5.14 11.85 -22.12
C VAL A 305 5.18 10.76 -23.18
N ASN A 306 5.82 11.02 -24.32
CA ASN A 306 6.15 9.98 -25.28
C ASN A 306 7.38 9.19 -24.74
N PRO A 307 7.27 7.86 -24.49
CA PRO A 307 8.31 7.09 -23.83
C PRO A 307 9.38 6.50 -24.78
N ASP A 308 9.66 7.10 -25.91
CA ASP A 308 10.62 6.59 -26.91
C ASP A 308 12.01 7.26 -26.86
N GLY A 309 12.23 8.21 -25.98
CA GLY A 309 13.42 9.03 -25.89
C GLY A 309 14.71 8.34 -25.37
N LYS A 310 15.76 9.14 -25.18
CA LYS A 310 17.04 8.74 -24.57
C LYS A 310 17.62 9.89 -23.73
N GLY A 311 18.12 9.56 -22.52
CA GLY A 311 18.70 10.55 -21.60
C GLY A 311 17.64 11.51 -21.04
N ASN A 312 17.99 12.78 -20.87
CA ASN A 312 17.04 13.79 -20.41
C ASN A 312 16.08 14.21 -21.53
N VAL A 313 14.81 13.84 -21.39
CA VAL A 313 13.76 14.08 -22.40
C VAL A 313 12.76 15.16 -21.98
N THR A 314 13.04 15.91 -20.95
CA THR A 314 12.10 16.88 -20.32
C THR A 314 11.54 17.88 -21.33
N GLU A 315 12.40 18.45 -22.19
CA GLU A 315 12.00 19.51 -23.13
C GLU A 315 11.53 18.97 -24.49
N THR A 316 11.73 17.67 -24.75
CA THR A 316 11.52 17.10 -26.09
C THR A 316 10.36 16.12 -26.16
N HIS A 317 10.05 15.39 -25.08
CA HIS A 317 9.06 14.31 -25.11
C HIS A 317 7.84 14.55 -24.22
N VAL A 318 7.84 15.58 -23.37
CA VAL A 318 6.63 15.99 -22.64
C VAL A 318 5.64 16.61 -23.62
N GLN A 319 4.51 15.94 -23.85
CA GLN A 319 3.48 16.38 -24.78
C GLN A 319 2.63 17.49 -24.16
N TRP A 320 2.22 17.28 -22.91
CA TRP A 320 1.46 18.26 -22.14
C TRP A 320 1.62 18.03 -20.63
N LYS A 321 1.25 19.04 -19.85
CA LYS A 321 1.20 18.99 -18.39
C LYS A 321 0.05 19.78 -17.81
N VAL A 322 -0.55 19.27 -16.72
CA VAL A 322 -1.66 19.89 -15.98
C VAL A 322 -1.26 20.08 -14.52
N ARG A 323 -1.63 21.25 -13.96
CA ARG A 323 -1.30 21.62 -12.56
C ARG A 323 -2.51 21.68 -11.63
N ARG A 324 -3.73 21.77 -12.16
CA ARG A 324 -4.95 21.94 -11.36
C ARG A 324 -5.77 20.67 -11.32
N GLY A 325 -6.34 20.38 -10.14
CA GLY A 325 -7.19 19.20 -9.95
C GLY A 325 -6.45 17.87 -9.98
N VAL A 326 -5.13 17.88 -9.84
CA VAL A 326 -4.29 16.67 -9.87
C VAL A 326 -4.33 15.97 -8.51
N SER A 327 -4.44 14.64 -8.54
CA SER A 327 -4.34 13.76 -7.37
C SER A 327 -2.94 13.77 -6.77
N HIS A 328 -2.85 13.58 -5.45
CA HIS A 328 -1.59 13.28 -4.78
C HIS A 328 -1.51 11.81 -4.35
N LEU A 329 -2.48 11.32 -3.57
CA LEU A 329 -2.45 9.96 -3.03
C LEU A 329 -3.07 8.91 -3.97
N PRO A 330 -4.33 9.05 -4.42
CA PRO A 330 -4.93 8.08 -5.34
C PRO A 330 -4.39 8.22 -6.75
N SER A 331 -4.06 7.10 -7.37
CA SER A 331 -3.79 7.07 -8.81
C SER A 331 -5.09 7.35 -9.60
N PHE A 332 -4.95 7.75 -10.85
CA PHE A 332 -6.06 8.01 -11.77
C PHE A 332 -6.44 6.76 -12.58
N VAL A 333 -7.51 6.82 -13.33
CA VAL A 333 -7.90 5.80 -14.33
C VAL A 333 -8.10 6.46 -15.69
N ILE A 334 -7.90 5.70 -16.76
CA ILE A 334 -8.19 6.12 -18.13
C ILE A 334 -9.19 5.13 -18.74
N GLU A 335 -10.26 5.66 -19.33
CA GLU A 335 -11.27 4.89 -20.04
C GLU A 335 -11.78 5.70 -21.23
N ASN A 336 -11.81 5.12 -22.42
CA ASN A 336 -12.28 5.77 -23.66
C ASN A 336 -11.62 7.14 -23.93
N ASP A 337 -10.28 7.22 -23.78
CA ASP A 337 -9.49 8.45 -23.91
C ASP A 337 -9.86 9.57 -22.90
N LEU A 338 -10.61 9.23 -21.85
CA LEU A 338 -10.93 10.12 -20.75
C LEU A 338 -10.12 9.74 -19.51
N LEU A 339 -9.42 10.71 -18.93
CA LEU A 339 -8.62 10.53 -17.72
C LEU A 339 -9.39 11.09 -16.52
N PHE A 340 -9.66 10.22 -15.54
CA PHE A 340 -10.39 10.57 -14.33
C PHE A 340 -9.49 10.50 -13.11
N MET A 341 -9.45 11.57 -12.34
CA MET A 341 -8.70 11.64 -11.09
C MET A 341 -9.49 12.32 -9.99
N ILE A 342 -9.22 11.97 -8.75
CA ILE A 342 -9.90 12.54 -7.59
C ILE A 342 -8.89 13.21 -6.65
N SER A 343 -9.25 14.38 -6.14
CA SER A 343 -8.48 15.06 -5.11
C SER A 343 -8.50 14.28 -3.80
N ASP A 344 -7.34 14.08 -3.20
CA ASP A 344 -7.13 13.35 -1.94
C ASP A 344 -7.82 13.98 -0.72
N GLN A 345 -8.16 15.29 -0.74
CA GLN A 345 -8.67 16.02 0.43
C GLN A 345 -10.05 16.68 0.24
N SER A 346 -10.57 16.76 -0.97
CA SER A 346 -11.78 17.54 -1.24
C SER A 346 -12.91 16.75 -1.92
N GLY A 347 -12.65 15.52 -2.37
CA GLY A 347 -13.60 14.73 -3.14
C GLY A 347 -13.98 15.38 -4.49
N LEU A 348 -13.08 16.21 -5.03
CA LEU A 348 -13.24 16.85 -6.34
C LEU A 348 -12.72 15.91 -7.42
N VAL A 349 -13.54 15.51 -8.36
CA VAL A 349 -13.19 14.68 -9.51
C VAL A 349 -12.95 15.56 -10.73
N ASN A 350 -11.86 15.29 -11.43
CA ASN A 350 -11.51 15.87 -12.71
C ASN A 350 -11.65 14.83 -13.82
N CYS A 351 -12.31 15.19 -14.90
CA CYS A 351 -12.27 14.48 -16.17
C CYS A 351 -11.49 15.31 -17.19
N LEU A 352 -10.44 14.73 -17.74
CA LEU A 352 -9.59 15.34 -18.75
C LEU A 352 -9.65 14.52 -20.04
N ASP A 353 -9.47 15.17 -21.15
CA ASP A 353 -9.12 14.51 -22.40
C ASP A 353 -7.69 13.98 -22.29
N ALA A 354 -7.47 12.68 -22.43
CA ALA A 354 -6.17 12.07 -22.23
C ALA A 354 -5.13 12.49 -23.29
N LYS A 355 -5.56 12.82 -24.51
CA LYS A 355 -4.66 13.21 -25.61
C LYS A 355 -4.14 14.63 -25.46
N THR A 356 -4.98 15.53 -24.94
CA THR A 356 -4.67 16.97 -24.91
C THR A 356 -4.41 17.52 -23.51
N GLY A 357 -4.88 16.83 -22.46
CA GLY A 357 -4.87 17.32 -21.08
C GLY A 357 -5.94 18.38 -20.80
N GLU A 358 -6.82 18.68 -21.75
CA GLU A 358 -7.91 19.64 -21.57
C GLU A 358 -8.93 19.13 -20.56
N GLN A 359 -9.37 20.03 -19.66
CA GLN A 359 -10.41 19.71 -18.68
C GLN A 359 -11.77 19.70 -19.36
N ILE A 360 -12.45 18.55 -19.32
CA ILE A 360 -13.80 18.38 -19.84
C ILE A 360 -14.81 18.83 -18.79
N TRP A 361 -14.67 18.32 -17.56
CA TRP A 361 -15.46 18.76 -16.41
C TRP A 361 -14.71 18.55 -15.10
N GLN A 362 -15.17 19.25 -14.06
CA GLN A 362 -14.70 19.09 -12.69
C GLN A 362 -15.88 19.19 -11.73
N GLU A 363 -16.12 18.13 -10.94
CA GLU A 363 -17.31 18.04 -10.10
C GLU A 363 -17.02 17.43 -8.72
N ARG A 364 -17.81 17.78 -7.72
CA ARG A 364 -17.74 17.20 -6.38
C ARG A 364 -18.54 15.92 -6.29
N LEU A 365 -17.87 14.84 -5.87
CA LEU A 365 -18.46 13.50 -5.76
C LEU A 365 -19.55 13.41 -4.68
N ARG A 366 -19.43 14.21 -3.61
CA ARG A 366 -20.32 14.20 -2.44
C ARG A 366 -20.48 12.81 -1.81
N ALA A 367 -19.33 12.07 -1.73
CA ALA A 367 -19.20 10.76 -1.11
C ALA A 367 -17.87 10.73 -0.34
N GLY A 368 -17.86 11.34 0.84
CA GLY A 368 -16.65 11.60 1.63
C GLY A 368 -15.81 12.76 1.10
N ARG A 369 -14.84 13.17 1.88
CA ARG A 369 -13.91 14.26 1.54
C ARG A 369 -12.51 13.76 1.22
N GLU A 370 -12.01 12.79 2.01
CA GLU A 370 -10.67 12.25 1.88
C GLU A 370 -10.70 10.96 1.05
N HIS A 371 -9.85 10.90 0.03
CA HIS A 371 -9.71 9.75 -0.85
C HIS A 371 -8.25 9.33 -0.92
N TRP A 372 -7.93 8.13 -0.43
CA TRP A 372 -6.59 7.54 -0.46
C TRP A 372 -6.53 6.34 -1.41
N ALA A 373 -7.62 5.58 -1.45
CA ALA A 373 -7.80 4.48 -2.38
C ALA A 373 -7.85 4.97 -3.83
N SER A 374 -7.11 4.33 -4.71
CA SER A 374 -7.20 4.58 -6.14
C SER A 374 -8.52 4.05 -6.69
N PRO A 375 -9.18 4.78 -7.62
CA PRO A 375 -10.37 4.31 -8.28
C PRO A 375 -10.09 3.10 -9.17
N ILE A 376 -11.14 2.35 -9.45
CA ILE A 376 -11.16 1.33 -10.50
C ILE A 376 -12.23 1.66 -11.53
N VAL A 377 -12.01 1.21 -12.77
CA VAL A 377 -13.01 1.27 -13.83
C VAL A 377 -13.42 -0.15 -14.24
N ALA A 378 -14.72 -0.37 -14.43
CA ALA A 378 -15.30 -1.63 -14.87
C ALA A 378 -16.45 -1.36 -15.86
N GLY A 379 -16.27 -1.77 -17.10
CA GLY A 379 -17.11 -1.32 -18.20
C GLY A 379 -17.01 0.20 -18.32
N ASN A 380 -18.15 0.88 -18.38
CA ASN A 380 -18.21 2.35 -18.41
C ASN A 380 -18.46 2.98 -17.01
N LYS A 381 -18.06 2.31 -15.92
CA LYS A 381 -18.34 2.78 -14.54
C LYS A 381 -17.06 2.92 -13.73
N ILE A 382 -16.94 4.03 -13.00
CA ILE A 382 -15.80 4.29 -12.13
C ILE A 382 -16.28 4.25 -10.67
N PHE A 383 -15.52 3.53 -9.83
CA PHE A 383 -15.77 3.36 -8.41
C PHE A 383 -14.72 4.16 -7.62
N PHE A 384 -15.17 5.20 -6.91
CA PHE A 384 -14.33 6.03 -6.05
C PHE A 384 -14.61 5.72 -4.58
N SER A 385 -13.64 5.20 -3.87
CA SER A 385 -13.74 4.88 -2.45
C SER A 385 -13.15 6.00 -1.60
N SER A 386 -13.93 6.51 -0.65
CA SER A 386 -13.46 7.50 0.32
C SER A 386 -12.94 6.84 1.60
N LYS A 387 -12.07 7.54 2.32
CA LYS A 387 -11.57 7.12 3.63
C LYS A 387 -12.68 6.90 4.65
N SER A 388 -13.80 7.60 4.54
CA SER A 388 -14.96 7.41 5.44
C SER A 388 -15.79 6.16 5.15
N GLY A 389 -15.43 5.33 4.13
CA GLY A 389 -16.17 4.13 3.76
C GLY A 389 -17.32 4.38 2.79
N GLU A 390 -17.45 5.59 2.23
CA GLU A 390 -18.41 5.89 1.18
C GLU A 390 -17.81 5.60 -0.18
N ILE A 391 -18.59 4.95 -1.06
CA ILE A 391 -18.15 4.59 -2.41
C ILE A 391 -19.15 5.18 -3.41
N ALA A 392 -18.69 6.13 -4.23
CA ALA A 392 -19.48 6.64 -5.33
C ALA A 392 -19.19 5.87 -6.62
N VAL A 393 -20.25 5.64 -7.40
CA VAL A 393 -20.17 5.05 -8.74
C VAL A 393 -20.66 6.10 -9.72
N ILE A 394 -19.83 6.43 -10.72
CA ILE A 394 -20.18 7.37 -11.79
C ILE A 394 -20.04 6.70 -13.16
N GLU A 395 -20.62 7.26 -14.20
CA GLU A 395 -20.34 6.87 -15.58
C GLU A 395 -18.98 7.43 -16.04
N ALA A 396 -18.24 6.63 -16.83
CA ALA A 396 -16.96 7.04 -17.43
C ALA A 396 -17.22 7.78 -18.77
N GLU A 397 -17.82 8.96 -18.68
CA GLU A 397 -18.34 9.70 -19.84
C GLU A 397 -17.92 11.19 -19.80
N ARG A 398 -18.09 11.86 -20.95
CA ARG A 398 -17.85 13.31 -21.08
C ARG A 398 -18.86 14.16 -20.32
N GLU A 399 -19.95 13.59 -19.85
CA GLU A 399 -20.92 14.23 -18.97
C GLU A 399 -20.86 13.61 -17.57
N TYR A 400 -20.87 14.45 -16.53
CA TYR A 400 -20.84 13.97 -15.16
C TYR A 400 -22.17 13.38 -14.73
N LYS A 401 -22.18 12.08 -14.41
CA LYS A 401 -23.37 11.38 -13.95
C LYS A 401 -23.05 10.41 -12.82
N VAL A 402 -23.67 10.62 -11.66
CA VAL A 402 -23.58 9.73 -10.50
C VAL A 402 -24.67 8.67 -10.60
N LEU A 403 -24.26 7.40 -10.53
CA LEU A 403 -25.15 6.24 -10.55
C LEU A 403 -25.58 5.81 -9.15
N ALA A 404 -24.65 5.84 -8.19
CA ALA A 404 -24.90 5.45 -6.80
C ALA A 404 -23.91 6.08 -5.83
N ARG A 405 -24.34 6.17 -4.56
CA ARG A 405 -23.46 6.41 -3.39
C ARG A 405 -23.73 5.31 -2.38
N ASN A 406 -22.71 4.51 -2.16
CA ASN A 406 -22.74 3.35 -1.29
C ASN A 406 -22.02 3.65 0.02
N LYS A 407 -22.26 2.84 1.04
CA LYS A 407 -21.59 2.95 2.33
C LYS A 407 -21.28 1.56 2.86
N ILE A 408 -20.03 1.34 3.31
CA ILE A 408 -19.65 0.17 4.09
C ILE A 408 -19.02 0.60 5.41
N GLU A 409 -18.98 -0.31 6.38
CA GLU A 409 -18.39 -0.06 7.69
C GLU A 409 -16.86 0.03 7.62
N GLY A 410 -16.31 0.99 8.35
CA GLY A 410 -14.87 1.20 8.52
C GLY A 410 -14.24 2.19 7.53
N THR A 411 -12.96 2.41 7.71
CA THR A 411 -12.16 3.29 6.84
C THR A 411 -11.63 2.53 5.63
N ILE A 412 -11.61 3.17 4.45
CA ILE A 412 -11.03 2.58 3.25
C ILE A 412 -9.77 3.36 2.86
N HIS A 413 -8.62 2.68 2.90
CA HIS A 413 -7.34 3.20 2.38
C HIS A 413 -6.85 2.36 1.20
N ALA A 414 -7.16 1.07 1.19
CA ALA A 414 -6.81 0.12 0.15
C ALA A 414 -7.65 0.34 -1.11
N SER A 415 -7.02 0.24 -2.27
CA SER A 415 -7.75 0.23 -3.54
C SER A 415 -8.50 -1.09 -3.72
N PRO A 416 -9.71 -1.07 -4.29
CA PRO A 416 -10.47 -2.29 -4.54
C PRO A 416 -9.78 -3.22 -5.54
N ALA A 417 -10.12 -4.52 -5.47
CA ALA A 417 -9.80 -5.52 -6.46
C ALA A 417 -11.08 -6.08 -7.10
N VAL A 418 -10.93 -6.74 -8.25
CA VAL A 418 -12.05 -7.31 -8.99
C VAL A 418 -11.80 -8.78 -9.31
N SER A 419 -12.82 -9.62 -9.11
CA SER A 419 -12.82 -11.02 -9.53
C SER A 419 -14.12 -11.35 -10.24
N GLY A 420 -14.06 -11.57 -11.57
CA GLY A 420 -15.26 -11.69 -12.39
C GLY A 420 -16.17 -10.48 -12.22
N ASN A 421 -17.40 -10.69 -11.78
CA ASN A 421 -18.37 -9.61 -11.52
C ASN A 421 -18.48 -9.23 -10.04
N ALA A 422 -17.46 -9.53 -9.24
CA ALA A 422 -17.41 -9.20 -7.83
C ALA A 422 -16.35 -8.14 -7.52
N LEU A 423 -16.69 -7.24 -6.59
CA LEU A 423 -15.82 -6.22 -6.05
C LEU A 423 -15.29 -6.68 -4.69
N ILE A 424 -13.98 -6.66 -4.51
CA ILE A 424 -13.31 -7.02 -3.26
C ILE A 424 -12.78 -5.75 -2.63
N ILE A 425 -13.31 -5.39 -1.44
CA ILE A 425 -12.93 -4.16 -0.74
C ILE A 425 -12.36 -4.50 0.63
N ARG A 426 -11.17 -3.97 0.92
CA ARG A 426 -10.60 -3.97 2.26
C ARG A 426 -10.97 -2.69 2.99
N SER A 427 -11.68 -2.81 4.11
CA SER A 427 -11.80 -1.73 5.09
C SER A 427 -10.73 -1.86 6.18
N GLY A 428 -10.70 -0.93 7.15
CA GLY A 428 -9.74 -0.97 8.26
C GLY A 428 -9.85 -2.20 9.16
N SER A 429 -10.94 -2.96 9.08
CA SER A 429 -11.19 -4.12 9.93
C SER A 429 -11.71 -5.35 9.20
N HIS A 430 -12.13 -5.23 7.94
CA HIS A 430 -12.77 -6.33 7.20
C HIS A 430 -12.37 -6.35 5.73
N LEU A 431 -12.43 -7.53 5.16
CA LEU A 431 -12.46 -7.77 3.73
C LEU A 431 -13.88 -8.11 3.30
N TYR A 432 -14.39 -7.45 2.27
CA TYR A 432 -15.73 -7.62 1.74
C TYR A 432 -15.69 -8.22 0.35
N HIS A 433 -16.56 -9.20 0.10
CA HIS A 433 -16.88 -9.69 -1.25
C HIS A 433 -18.27 -9.18 -1.62
N ILE A 434 -18.31 -8.27 -2.57
CA ILE A 434 -19.53 -7.61 -3.02
C ILE A 434 -19.89 -8.13 -4.42
N ALA A 435 -21.02 -8.81 -4.54
CA ALA A 435 -21.53 -9.39 -5.79
C ALA A 435 -23.05 -9.29 -5.84
N GLN A 436 -23.60 -9.20 -7.06
CA GLN A 436 -25.04 -9.07 -7.27
C GLN A 436 -25.83 -10.28 -6.73
N GLY A 437 -26.97 -10.04 -6.10
CA GLY A 437 -27.95 -11.07 -5.71
C GLY A 437 -27.71 -11.72 -4.34
N TYR A 438 -26.79 -11.19 -3.54
CA TYR A 438 -26.59 -11.64 -2.16
C TYR A 438 -27.24 -10.69 -1.17
N GLU A 439 -27.97 -11.24 -0.19
CA GLU A 439 -28.50 -10.52 0.96
C GLU A 439 -27.83 -11.04 2.23
N THR A 440 -27.38 -10.14 3.04
CA THR A 440 -26.85 -10.24 4.43
C THR A 440 -26.10 -11.50 4.82
N ALA A 441 -24.80 -11.43 4.93
CA ALA A 441 -24.01 -12.38 5.73
C ALA A 441 -24.30 -12.16 7.24
N PRO A 442 -24.42 -13.22 8.06
CA PRO A 442 -24.58 -13.09 9.51
C PRO A 442 -23.43 -12.29 10.13
N GLN A 443 -23.73 -11.46 11.12
CA GLN A 443 -22.70 -10.69 11.84
C GLN A 443 -21.84 -11.65 12.67
N GLU A 444 -20.59 -11.83 12.31
CA GLU A 444 -19.59 -12.34 13.25
C GLU A 444 -19.22 -11.22 14.24
N LYS A 445 -19.28 -11.52 15.54
CA LYS A 445 -18.88 -10.57 16.59
C LYS A 445 -17.42 -10.22 16.47
N ARG A 446 -17.08 -8.94 16.58
CA ARG A 446 -15.69 -8.45 16.53
C ARG A 446 -14.81 -9.15 17.57
N PRO A 447 -13.59 -9.53 17.24
CA PRO A 447 -12.61 -10.03 18.21
C PRO A 447 -12.34 -9.05 19.38
N GLU A 448 -12.54 -7.74 19.19
CA GLU A 448 -12.39 -6.72 20.23
C GLU A 448 -13.42 -6.78 21.36
N GLU A 449 -14.64 -7.28 21.10
CA GLU A 449 -15.64 -7.47 22.17
C GLU A 449 -15.27 -8.63 23.08
N ILE A 450 -14.51 -9.60 22.57
CA ILE A 450 -13.96 -10.70 23.38
C ILE A 450 -12.85 -10.17 24.28
N ARG A 451 -12.02 -9.23 23.81
CA ARG A 451 -10.95 -8.59 24.59
C ARG A 451 -11.45 -7.66 25.70
N LYS A 452 -12.52 -6.89 25.47
CA LYS A 452 -13.09 -6.02 26.52
C LYS A 452 -13.69 -6.83 27.67
N ASN A 453 -14.29 -7.97 27.39
CA ASN A 453 -14.86 -8.82 28.45
C ASN A 453 -13.80 -9.60 29.24
N SER A 454 -12.62 -9.88 28.69
CA SER A 454 -11.52 -10.50 29.44
C SER A 454 -10.78 -9.51 30.34
N LEU A 455 -10.64 -8.25 29.90
CA LEU A 455 -9.99 -7.20 30.71
C LEU A 455 -10.87 -6.71 31.88
N VAL A 456 -12.20 -6.79 31.77
CA VAL A 456 -13.12 -6.41 32.86
C VAL A 456 -13.19 -7.49 33.95
N LYS A 457 -12.95 -8.76 33.63
CA LYS A 457 -12.89 -9.85 34.63
C LYS A 457 -11.62 -9.89 35.46
N GLN A 458 -10.53 -9.26 35.04
CA GLN A 458 -9.28 -9.19 35.84
C GLN A 458 -9.25 -8.03 36.86
N ARG A 459 -10.27 -7.15 36.91
CA ARG A 459 -10.32 -6.06 37.89
C ARG A 459 -11.02 -6.38 39.21
N SER A 460 -11.48 -7.60 39.40
CA SER A 460 -12.09 -8.02 40.68
C SER A 460 -11.38 -9.26 41.21
N ASN A 461 -10.18 -9.10 41.76
CA ASN A 461 -9.64 -9.77 42.95
C ASN A 461 -8.13 -9.65 43.02
N GLY A 462 -7.66 -8.99 44.05
CA GLY A 462 -6.26 -9.12 44.52
C GLY A 462 -5.30 -8.06 44.00
N SER A 463 -5.07 -7.03 44.77
CA SER A 463 -3.93 -6.13 44.70
C SER A 463 -2.63 -6.91 44.85
N HIS A 464 -2.00 -7.31 43.74
CA HIS A 464 -0.60 -7.63 43.71
C HIS A 464 0.15 -6.38 43.25
N SER A 465 0.82 -5.70 44.16
CA SER A 465 1.77 -4.64 43.81
C SER A 465 2.93 -5.29 43.07
N LEU A 466 3.06 -5.03 41.78
CA LEU A 466 4.26 -5.36 41.02
C LEU A 466 5.38 -4.46 41.58
N LEU A 467 6.25 -5.00 42.41
CA LEU A 467 7.33 -4.25 43.08
C LEU A 467 8.46 -3.93 42.09
N ALA A 468 8.70 -4.76 41.11
CA ALA A 468 9.70 -4.52 40.05
C ALA A 468 9.32 -5.27 38.77
N ALA A 469 9.66 -4.71 37.60
CA ALA A 469 9.46 -5.33 36.31
C ALA A 469 10.69 -5.16 35.41
N ASN A 470 11.00 -6.20 34.64
CA ASN A 470 11.91 -6.03 33.51
C ASN A 470 11.23 -5.22 32.43
N ALA A 471 11.97 -4.31 31.83
CA ALA A 471 11.44 -3.46 30.78
C ALA A 471 12.52 -3.08 29.77
N TYR A 472 12.07 -2.61 28.60
CA TYR A 472 12.96 -2.12 27.55
C TYR A 472 12.71 -0.63 27.34
N PHE A 473 13.78 0.16 27.33
CA PHE A 473 13.70 1.61 27.14
C PHE A 473 13.36 1.93 25.68
N LEU A 474 12.30 2.69 25.44
CA LEU A 474 11.87 3.10 24.11
C LEU A 474 12.37 4.48 23.69
N GLY A 475 12.69 5.32 24.66
CA GLY A 475 13.17 6.67 24.44
C GLY A 475 12.70 7.65 25.50
N GLY A 476 13.36 8.81 25.56
CA GLY A 476 13.00 9.93 26.44
C GLY A 476 12.91 11.22 25.67
N LYS A 477 12.06 12.13 26.13
CA LYS A 477 11.91 13.48 25.55
C LYS A 477 11.58 14.51 26.62
N THR A 478 12.08 15.72 26.44
CA THR A 478 11.65 16.86 27.25
C THR A 478 10.41 17.50 26.62
N LYS A 479 9.37 17.68 27.41
CA LYS A 479 8.12 18.32 26.99
C LYS A 479 8.26 19.85 26.97
N LYS A 480 7.27 20.52 26.35
CA LYS A 480 7.23 22.01 26.29
C LYS A 480 7.18 22.69 27.67
N ASP A 481 6.69 21.99 28.69
CA ASP A 481 6.65 22.45 30.08
C ASP A 481 7.97 22.17 30.85
N GLY A 482 9.01 21.72 30.14
CA GLY A 482 10.34 21.42 30.68
C GLY A 482 10.49 20.06 31.36
N LYS A 483 9.40 19.31 31.56
CA LYS A 483 9.44 18.00 32.22
C LYS A 483 9.91 16.90 31.28
N PHE A 484 10.73 15.99 31.82
CA PHE A 484 11.22 14.83 31.08
C PHE A 484 10.21 13.67 31.16
N GLU A 485 9.98 13.00 30.03
CA GLU A 485 9.20 11.75 29.92
C GLU A 485 10.06 10.65 29.33
N ALA A 486 10.10 9.48 29.97
CA ALA A 486 10.74 8.27 29.48
C ALA A 486 9.69 7.18 29.29
N THR A 487 9.71 6.50 28.16
CA THR A 487 8.77 5.42 27.83
C THR A 487 9.48 4.08 27.78
N PHE A 488 8.84 3.05 28.35
CA PHE A 488 9.34 1.69 28.44
C PHE A 488 8.25 0.70 28.03
N ILE A 489 8.66 -0.46 27.47
CA ILE A 489 7.81 -1.66 27.34
C ILE A 489 8.13 -2.58 28.50
N ILE A 490 7.13 -3.03 29.24
CA ILE A 490 7.28 -3.93 30.39
C ILE A 490 7.21 -5.36 29.90
N GLU A 491 8.25 -6.16 30.23
CA GLU A 491 8.27 -7.61 29.99
C GLU A 491 7.15 -8.29 30.81
N SER A 492 6.27 -9.03 30.15
CA SER A 492 5.20 -9.79 30.79
C SER A 492 5.08 -11.17 30.17
N ASP A 493 4.45 -12.11 30.88
CA ASP A 493 4.20 -13.44 30.35
C ASP A 493 3.23 -13.37 29.16
N GLY A 494 3.50 -14.17 28.13
CA GLY A 494 2.68 -14.26 26.92
C GLY A 494 3.27 -13.54 25.71
N ASP A 495 2.40 -13.25 24.76
CA ASP A 495 2.78 -12.62 23.48
C ASP A 495 3.39 -11.23 23.69
N LYS A 496 4.62 -11.02 23.23
CA LYS A 496 5.37 -9.75 23.34
C LYS A 496 4.62 -8.55 22.77
N SER A 497 3.72 -8.77 21.81
CA SER A 497 2.86 -7.73 21.23
C SER A 497 1.82 -7.18 22.22
N GLN A 498 1.60 -7.87 23.32
CA GLN A 498 0.67 -7.52 24.38
C GLN A 498 1.38 -6.86 25.58
N TRP A 499 2.68 -6.72 25.54
CA TRP A 499 3.43 -6.14 26.64
C TRP A 499 3.04 -4.68 26.85
N PRO A 500 2.65 -4.29 28.08
CA PRO A 500 2.19 -2.94 28.35
C PRO A 500 3.34 -1.94 28.27
N THR A 501 3.03 -0.74 27.79
CA THR A 501 3.94 0.40 27.87
C THR A 501 3.65 1.23 29.12
N ILE A 502 4.71 1.73 29.75
CA ILE A 502 4.63 2.70 30.83
C ILE A 502 5.42 3.95 30.47
N THR A 503 4.88 5.11 30.80
CA THR A 503 5.60 6.38 30.67
C THR A 503 5.84 6.95 32.06
N LEU A 504 7.10 7.11 32.43
CA LEU A 504 7.53 7.76 33.67
C LEU A 504 7.76 9.25 33.38
N ARG A 505 7.30 10.10 34.29
CA ARG A 505 7.40 11.56 34.15
C ARG A 505 8.15 12.13 35.35
N GLY A 506 9.13 12.92 35.07
CA GLY A 506 9.90 13.65 36.09
C GLY A 506 11.36 13.81 35.70
N ASP A 507 11.97 14.90 36.17
CA ASP A 507 13.37 15.22 35.85
C ASP A 507 14.36 14.22 36.47
N GLN A 508 13.95 13.50 37.53
CA GLN A 508 14.74 12.45 38.16
C GLN A 508 15.09 11.28 37.18
N PHE A 509 14.37 11.16 36.07
CA PHE A 509 14.66 10.10 35.09
C PHE A 509 15.60 10.55 33.98
N ARG A 510 15.86 11.87 33.84
CA ARG A 510 16.65 12.44 32.75
C ARG A 510 18.07 11.90 32.74
N ASP A 511 18.77 11.98 33.87
CA ASP A 511 20.16 11.56 33.98
C ASP A 511 20.30 10.04 33.87
N THR A 512 19.37 9.27 34.48
CA THR A 512 19.37 7.82 34.40
C THR A 512 19.11 7.31 32.98
N CYS A 513 18.31 8.03 32.18
CA CYS A 513 17.99 7.67 30.81
C CYS A 513 18.97 8.25 29.78
N ALA A 514 19.82 9.21 30.16
CA ALA A 514 20.77 9.86 29.25
C ALA A 514 21.75 8.86 28.60
N ASP A 515 22.16 7.84 29.36
CA ASP A 515 23.08 6.80 28.88
C ASP A 515 22.39 5.53 28.43
N LEU A 516 21.05 5.49 28.32
CA LEU A 516 20.33 4.34 27.83
C LEU A 516 20.17 4.43 26.31
N GLU A 517 20.76 3.48 25.61
CA GLU A 517 20.43 3.26 24.23
C GLU A 517 19.00 2.74 24.12
N LYS A 518 18.31 3.10 23.03
CA LYS A 518 16.98 2.61 22.72
C LYS A 518 17.01 1.07 22.78
N TYR A 519 16.08 0.50 23.57
CA TYR A 519 15.92 -0.95 23.82
C TYR A 519 16.90 -1.59 24.83
N HIS A 520 17.61 -0.79 25.55
CA HIS A 520 18.35 -1.30 26.69
C HIS A 520 17.40 -1.95 27.69
N LYS A 521 17.70 -3.17 28.11
CA LYS A 521 16.92 -3.86 29.14
C LYS A 521 17.23 -3.22 30.51
N VAL A 522 16.18 -2.88 31.23
CA VAL A 522 16.25 -2.25 32.55
C VAL A 522 15.29 -2.94 33.50
N THR A 523 15.54 -2.81 34.80
CA THR A 523 14.55 -3.17 35.82
C THR A 523 13.89 -1.91 36.33
N LEU A 524 12.57 -1.79 36.13
CA LEU A 524 11.76 -0.71 36.70
C LEU A 524 11.24 -1.13 38.06
N ASN A 525 11.51 -0.33 39.10
CA ASN A 525 10.81 -0.45 40.36
C ASN A 525 9.65 0.53 40.38
N LEU A 526 8.43 0.00 40.34
CA LEU A 526 7.22 0.82 40.24
C LEU A 526 6.78 1.42 41.59
N THR A 527 7.34 0.92 42.70
CA THR A 527 7.05 1.41 44.05
C THR A 527 7.79 2.71 44.35
N ASP A 528 9.08 2.76 44.06
CA ASP A 528 9.92 3.93 44.29
C ASP A 528 10.23 4.70 43.01
N GLN A 529 9.65 4.28 41.88
CA GLN A 529 9.86 4.85 40.55
C GLN A 529 11.34 4.95 40.17
N SER A 530 12.14 3.97 40.49
CA SER A 530 13.56 3.91 40.12
C SER A 530 13.83 3.00 38.93
N ILE A 531 14.92 3.27 38.22
CA ILE A 531 15.35 2.55 37.03
C ILE A 531 16.76 1.99 37.33
N LYS A 532 16.96 0.68 37.10
CA LYS A 532 18.26 0.05 37.20
C LYS A 532 18.63 -0.61 35.87
N LYS A 533 19.86 -0.36 35.40
CA LYS A 533 20.38 -1.07 34.22
C LYS A 533 20.46 -2.56 34.53
N SER A 534 19.91 -3.40 33.65
CA SER A 534 20.10 -4.85 33.71
C SER A 534 21.54 -5.16 33.27
N LYS A 535 22.21 -6.05 34.00
CA LYS A 535 23.58 -6.51 33.67
C LYS A 535 23.58 -7.40 32.44
#